data_6f281611aa0e2be956c7278718381c46
#
_entry.id   6f281611aa0e2be956c7278718381c46
#
_cell.length_a   1.000
_cell.length_b   1.000
_cell.length_c   1.000
_cell.angle_alpha   90.00
_cell.angle_beta   90.00
_cell.angle_gamma   90.00
#
_symmetry.space_group_name_H-M   'P 1'
#
loop_
_entity.id
_entity.type
_entity.pdbx_description
1 polymer ?
#
loop_
_entity_poly.entity_id
_entity_poly.type
_entity_poly.pdbx_seq_one_letter_code
_entity_poly.pdbx_strand_id
1 'polypeptide(L)'
;LSCFEQADLILVMGQNPGTNHPRMLTALASCKENGGSVVSINPLEETAMKRFKHPQKPLHLIGRGTQIADDHLPVRIGGDAALLQGLAKTMLSQGGVDPDFISNNTIGFDDWKRHIESASWDDIVTLSGIPRDRIEKVGTAIAKSKRMIICWAMGLTQHENSVAVIQEVANLLLAGGHFGKPGAGACPVRGHSNVQGDRTVGINHHPSEEFISSCEKETGINMPRKRGYDVVEFIQAALEGRVRTFMALGGNLVSAMSDTERVAKAISKIDLTVQISTKLNRSHLITGREALILPCLGRTERDPAGFVTVENSMGLVHSSNGSLEPASEILLSEPEIISRLGSQLYPKGPLDWNAYSDHEHTRYLISRCIPGFEDYNTKVRSRGGFYLPNGPRDGPTWNTPSGKAHFFCHDLPERDLQDGRYILMTVRSHDQYNTTIYGMDDRYRGIYNARRVVMMNIEDMREIGVSAGQEIDLTSHWEDRKIHSEKWKVVPYDIPRGNLCSYFPEANVLVPLESTAVDSNTPTSKWIEVSVSTR
;
A
#
# COMPACT_ATOMS: atom_id res chain seq x y z
N LEU A 1 -14.52 5.34 -9.38
CA LEU A 1 -13.71 5.89 -10.49
C LEU A 1 -14.31 7.16 -11.08
N SER A 2 -15.64 7.29 -11.14
CA SER A 2 -16.30 8.50 -11.63
C SER A 2 -15.89 9.80 -10.91
N CYS A 3 -15.44 9.71 -9.64
CA CYS A 3 -14.90 10.88 -8.94
C CYS A 3 -13.61 11.42 -9.57
N PHE A 4 -12.76 10.55 -10.14
CA PHE A 4 -11.56 10.99 -10.83
C PHE A 4 -11.88 11.89 -12.05
N GLU A 5 -12.94 11.55 -12.79
CA GLU A 5 -13.38 12.29 -13.96
C GLU A 5 -13.95 13.68 -13.61
N GLN A 6 -14.33 13.88 -12.35
CA GLN A 6 -14.93 15.13 -11.84
C GLN A 6 -13.94 15.97 -11.05
N ALA A 7 -12.77 15.43 -10.72
CA ALA A 7 -11.73 16.17 -10.01
C ALA A 7 -11.13 17.27 -10.88
N ASP A 8 -10.86 18.42 -10.29
CA ASP A 8 -10.12 19.50 -10.94
C ASP A 8 -8.62 19.45 -10.64
N LEU A 9 -8.23 18.74 -9.56
CA LEU A 9 -6.83 18.48 -9.21
C LEU A 9 -6.68 17.07 -8.60
N ILE A 10 -5.70 16.32 -9.06
CA ILE A 10 -5.32 15.04 -8.48
C ILE A 10 -3.83 15.06 -8.13
N LEU A 11 -3.48 14.82 -6.87
CA LEU A 11 -2.11 14.55 -6.44
C LEU A 11 -1.89 13.02 -6.39
N VAL A 12 -0.82 12.53 -7.00
CA VAL A 12 -0.43 11.11 -6.99
C VAL A 12 0.91 10.99 -6.28
N MET A 13 0.89 10.52 -5.01
CA MET A 13 2.03 10.55 -4.11
C MET A 13 2.56 9.13 -3.83
N GLY A 14 3.89 8.96 -3.93
CA GLY A 14 4.55 7.68 -3.58
C GLY A 14 3.98 6.47 -4.32
N GLN A 15 3.57 6.64 -5.57
CA GLN A 15 2.87 5.65 -6.36
C GLN A 15 3.36 5.61 -7.81
N ASN A 16 3.47 4.39 -8.37
CA ASN A 16 3.62 4.18 -9.81
C ASN A 16 2.36 3.46 -10.35
N PRO A 17 1.33 4.18 -10.79
CA PRO A 17 0.11 3.55 -11.28
C PRO A 17 0.36 2.72 -12.54
N GLY A 18 1.30 3.09 -13.41
CA GLY A 18 1.62 2.34 -14.62
C GLY A 18 2.09 0.92 -14.36
N THR A 19 2.84 0.71 -13.28
CA THR A 19 3.31 -0.62 -12.88
C THR A 19 2.30 -1.35 -12.00
N ASN A 20 1.73 -0.67 -11.01
CA ASN A 20 0.99 -1.33 -9.93
C ASN A 20 -0.53 -1.28 -10.11
N HIS A 21 -1.06 -0.28 -10.85
CA HIS A 21 -2.49 -0.02 -11.01
C HIS A 21 -2.81 0.48 -12.42
N PRO A 22 -2.49 -0.27 -13.49
CA PRO A 22 -2.52 0.25 -14.87
C PRO A 22 -3.91 0.77 -15.29
N ARG A 23 -4.99 0.23 -14.76
CA ARG A 23 -6.35 0.72 -15.02
C ARG A 23 -6.62 2.11 -14.44
N MET A 24 -5.87 2.55 -13.42
CA MET A 24 -5.97 3.91 -12.87
C MET A 24 -5.53 4.97 -13.91
N LEU A 25 -4.62 4.62 -14.83
CA LEU A 25 -4.19 5.53 -15.90
C LEU A 25 -5.37 5.97 -16.80
N THR A 26 -6.35 5.09 -17.01
CA THR A 26 -7.56 5.45 -17.75
C THR A 26 -8.35 6.54 -17.00
N ALA A 27 -8.52 6.40 -15.69
CA ALA A 27 -9.24 7.38 -14.87
C ALA A 27 -8.50 8.74 -14.81
N LEU A 28 -7.15 8.70 -14.67
CA LEU A 28 -6.33 9.90 -14.73
C LEU A 28 -6.40 10.58 -16.11
N ALA A 29 -6.38 9.80 -17.20
CA ALA A 29 -6.54 10.34 -18.54
C ALA A 29 -7.92 10.99 -18.73
N SER A 30 -8.99 10.39 -18.20
CA SER A 30 -10.33 10.99 -18.24
C SER A 30 -10.42 12.30 -17.44
N CYS A 31 -9.74 12.40 -16.29
CA CYS A 31 -9.59 13.66 -15.55
C CYS A 31 -8.97 14.74 -16.45
N LYS A 32 -7.88 14.41 -17.15
CA LYS A 32 -7.20 15.33 -18.08
C LYS A 32 -8.10 15.75 -19.25
N GLU A 33 -8.84 14.81 -19.83
CA GLU A 33 -9.78 15.08 -20.94
C GLU A 33 -10.91 16.03 -20.50
N ASN A 34 -11.27 16.01 -19.21
CA ASN A 34 -12.28 16.90 -18.62
C ASN A 34 -11.70 18.22 -18.06
N GLY A 35 -10.43 18.53 -18.34
CA GLY A 35 -9.79 19.78 -17.94
C GLY A 35 -9.17 19.80 -16.55
N GLY A 36 -9.15 18.67 -15.84
CA GLY A 36 -8.47 18.54 -14.55
C GLY A 36 -6.94 18.48 -14.70
N SER A 37 -6.25 18.73 -13.60
CA SER A 37 -4.79 18.69 -13.50
C SER A 37 -4.32 17.51 -12.65
N VAL A 38 -3.16 16.95 -12.97
CA VAL A 38 -2.53 15.86 -12.23
C VAL A 38 -1.10 16.24 -11.87
N VAL A 39 -0.74 16.12 -10.60
CA VAL A 39 0.63 16.33 -10.12
C VAL A 39 1.18 14.99 -9.59
N SER A 40 2.34 14.60 -10.09
CA SER A 40 3.08 13.42 -9.61
C SER A 40 4.09 13.83 -8.55
N ILE A 41 4.06 13.20 -7.38
CA ILE A 41 4.98 13.44 -6.26
C ILE A 41 5.65 12.11 -5.92
N ASN A 42 6.89 11.94 -6.36
CA ASN A 42 7.61 10.69 -6.23
C ASN A 42 9.11 10.92 -6.46
N PRO A 43 10.04 10.25 -5.79
CA PRO A 43 11.47 10.38 -6.06
C PRO A 43 11.85 10.09 -7.52
N LEU A 44 11.15 9.17 -8.18
CA LEU A 44 11.36 8.81 -9.58
C LEU A 44 10.25 9.36 -10.47
N GLU A 45 10.61 9.94 -11.61
CA GLU A 45 9.65 10.32 -12.63
C GLU A 45 9.26 9.09 -13.48
N GLU A 46 8.17 8.45 -13.11
CA GLU A 46 7.72 7.19 -13.70
C GLU A 46 7.14 7.38 -15.12
N THR A 47 7.51 6.48 -16.02
CA THR A 47 7.19 6.56 -17.46
C THR A 47 5.70 6.73 -17.75
N ALA A 48 4.83 6.05 -17.01
CA ALA A 48 3.39 6.12 -17.23
C ALA A 48 2.77 7.45 -16.79
N MET A 49 3.42 8.18 -15.86
CA MET A 49 3.00 9.53 -15.48
C MET A 49 3.38 10.57 -16.55
N LYS A 50 4.49 10.34 -17.28
CA LYS A 50 4.85 11.19 -18.41
C LYS A 50 3.82 11.08 -19.53
N ARG A 51 3.49 9.83 -19.94
CA ARG A 51 2.61 9.61 -21.08
C ARG A 51 1.94 8.24 -21.07
N PHE A 52 0.64 8.23 -21.35
CA PHE A 52 -0.18 7.03 -21.43
C PHE A 52 -0.78 6.86 -22.83
N LYS A 53 -0.56 5.69 -23.45
CA LYS A 53 -1.24 5.25 -24.66
C LYS A 53 -2.31 4.24 -24.32
N HIS A 54 -3.57 4.62 -24.45
CA HIS A 54 -4.68 3.73 -24.16
C HIS A 54 -4.81 2.67 -25.26
N PRO A 55 -4.71 1.37 -24.97
CA PRO A 55 -4.63 0.31 -25.99
C PRO A 55 -5.90 0.17 -26.84
N GLN A 56 -7.05 0.63 -26.32
CA GLN A 56 -8.34 0.55 -27.00
C GLN A 56 -8.74 1.85 -27.73
N LYS A 57 -7.87 2.90 -27.72
CA LYS A 57 -8.11 4.14 -28.47
C LYS A 57 -7.25 4.13 -29.73
N PRO A 58 -7.81 3.94 -30.96
CA PRO A 58 -7.03 3.86 -32.19
C PRO A 58 -6.11 5.07 -32.42
N LEU A 59 -6.57 6.27 -32.11
CA LEU A 59 -5.76 7.49 -32.21
C LEU A 59 -4.52 7.49 -31.31
N HIS A 60 -4.52 6.73 -30.20
CA HIS A 60 -3.36 6.59 -29.33
C HIS A 60 -2.31 5.63 -29.90
N LEU A 61 -2.69 4.71 -30.80
CA LEU A 61 -1.73 3.81 -31.47
C LEU A 61 -0.82 4.59 -32.42
N ILE A 62 -1.37 5.55 -33.16
CA ILE A 62 -0.67 6.36 -34.14
C ILE A 62 -0.12 7.66 -33.51
N GLY A 63 -0.84 8.24 -32.55
CA GLY A 63 -0.51 9.49 -31.91
C GLY A 63 0.43 9.39 -30.71
N ARG A 64 0.62 10.55 -30.05
CA ARG A 64 1.50 10.66 -28.86
C ARG A 64 0.88 10.12 -27.56
N GLY A 65 -0.44 9.84 -27.51
CA GLY A 65 -1.19 9.50 -26.28
C GLY A 65 -1.42 10.71 -25.37
N THR A 66 -1.95 10.47 -24.17
CA THR A 66 -2.27 11.51 -23.17
C THR A 66 -1.07 11.74 -22.26
N GLN A 67 -0.67 13.00 -22.05
CA GLN A 67 0.21 13.38 -20.94
C GLN A 67 -0.60 13.29 -19.66
N ILE A 68 -0.14 12.49 -18.68
CA ILE A 68 -0.87 12.28 -17.43
C ILE A 68 -0.52 13.37 -16.43
N ALA A 69 0.73 13.48 -16.01
CA ALA A 69 1.14 14.49 -15.06
C ALA A 69 1.44 15.82 -15.76
N ASP A 70 0.90 16.92 -15.21
CA ASP A 70 1.22 18.29 -15.64
C ASP A 70 2.50 18.79 -14.98
N ASP A 71 2.78 18.28 -13.78
CA ASP A 71 4.02 18.55 -13.05
C ASP A 71 4.48 17.31 -12.30
N HIS A 72 5.79 17.24 -12.04
CA HIS A 72 6.42 16.18 -11.26
C HIS A 72 7.34 16.80 -10.22
N LEU A 73 7.08 16.52 -8.94
CA LEU A 73 7.93 16.93 -7.83
C LEU A 73 8.81 15.75 -7.39
N PRO A 74 10.11 15.74 -7.70
CA PRO A 74 11.04 14.66 -7.32
C PRO A 74 11.42 14.80 -5.83
N VAL A 75 10.46 14.50 -4.95
CA VAL A 75 10.65 14.61 -3.51
C VAL A 75 11.75 13.66 -3.04
N ARG A 76 12.59 14.12 -2.12
CA ARG A 76 13.55 13.23 -1.43
C ARG A 76 12.80 12.16 -0.65
N ILE A 77 13.37 10.96 -0.57
CA ILE A 77 12.80 9.88 0.26
C ILE A 77 12.63 10.41 1.69
N GLY A 78 11.42 10.30 2.23
CA GLY A 78 11.04 10.79 3.57
C GLY A 78 10.80 12.30 3.66
N GLY A 79 10.88 13.03 2.56
CA GLY A 79 10.60 14.47 2.52
C GLY A 79 9.12 14.82 2.33
N ASP A 80 8.23 13.82 2.32
CA ASP A 80 6.81 13.99 2.03
C ASP A 80 6.10 14.88 3.05
N ALA A 81 6.39 14.73 4.35
CA ALA A 81 5.81 15.58 5.40
C ALA A 81 6.17 17.06 5.19
N ALA A 82 7.46 17.34 4.93
CA ALA A 82 7.93 18.71 4.68
C ALA A 82 7.28 19.31 3.42
N LEU A 83 7.17 18.52 2.35
CA LEU A 83 6.48 18.96 1.14
C LEU A 83 5.00 19.27 1.43
N LEU A 84 4.27 18.40 2.13
CA LEU A 84 2.87 18.60 2.48
C LEU A 84 2.67 19.84 3.35
N GLN A 85 3.54 20.09 4.33
CA GLN A 85 3.49 21.32 5.12
C GLN A 85 3.78 22.57 4.27
N GLY A 86 4.71 22.51 3.32
CA GLY A 86 4.97 23.60 2.37
C GLY A 86 3.77 23.89 1.45
N LEU A 87 3.11 22.85 0.98
CA LEU A 87 1.86 22.95 0.20
C LEU A 87 0.74 23.58 1.04
N ALA A 88 0.58 23.13 2.30
CA ALA A 88 -0.40 23.67 3.24
C ALA A 88 -0.12 25.13 3.59
N LYS A 89 1.15 25.48 3.84
CA LYS A 89 1.58 26.87 4.12
C LYS A 89 1.24 27.81 2.94
N THR A 90 1.47 27.35 1.73
CA THR A 90 1.08 28.11 0.54
C THR A 90 -0.43 28.22 0.40
N MET A 91 -1.17 27.12 0.58
CA MET A 91 -2.64 27.11 0.53
C MET A 91 -3.23 28.11 1.54
N LEU A 92 -2.73 28.12 2.78
CA LEU A 92 -3.16 29.06 3.83
C LEU A 92 -2.91 30.51 3.43
N SER A 93 -1.71 30.83 2.92
CA SER A 93 -1.32 32.17 2.48
C SER A 93 -2.18 32.70 1.33
N GLN A 94 -2.74 31.80 0.51
CA GLN A 94 -3.62 32.13 -0.62
C GLN A 94 -5.12 32.13 -0.25
N GLY A 95 -5.46 31.89 1.03
CA GLY A 95 -6.84 31.79 1.48
C GLY A 95 -7.61 30.58 0.91
N GLY A 96 -6.92 29.49 0.59
CA GLY A 96 -7.47 28.30 -0.05
C GLY A 96 -8.20 27.32 0.89
N VAL A 97 -8.68 27.80 2.05
CA VAL A 97 -9.42 27.00 3.04
C VAL A 97 -10.93 27.10 2.86
N ASP A 98 -11.66 26.13 3.38
CA ASP A 98 -13.13 26.12 3.43
C ASP A 98 -13.60 26.36 4.87
N PRO A 99 -13.92 27.64 5.27
CA PRO A 99 -14.27 27.97 6.65
C PRO A 99 -15.54 27.29 7.14
N ASP A 100 -16.52 27.11 6.26
CA ASP A 100 -17.80 26.47 6.62
C ASP A 100 -17.59 24.97 6.89
N PHE A 101 -16.81 24.30 6.05
CA PHE A 101 -16.47 22.91 6.29
C PHE A 101 -15.67 22.75 7.59
N ILE A 102 -14.67 23.59 7.82
CA ILE A 102 -13.81 23.56 9.01
C ILE A 102 -14.66 23.72 10.28
N SER A 103 -15.49 24.73 10.35
CA SER A 103 -16.31 25.04 11.55
C SER A 103 -17.31 23.92 11.87
N ASN A 104 -17.93 23.36 10.85
CA ASN A 104 -18.97 22.34 11.01
C ASN A 104 -18.41 20.94 11.29
N ASN A 105 -17.27 20.57 10.66
CA ASN A 105 -16.82 19.20 10.57
C ASN A 105 -15.51 18.89 11.29
N THR A 106 -14.79 19.91 11.80
CA THR A 106 -13.44 19.69 12.32
C THR A 106 -13.19 20.29 13.68
N ILE A 107 -12.11 19.86 14.33
CA ILE A 107 -11.51 20.49 15.52
C ILE A 107 -9.99 20.55 15.37
N GLY A 108 -9.32 21.49 16.05
CA GLY A 108 -7.86 21.62 16.05
C GLY A 108 -7.29 22.44 14.88
N PHE A 109 -8.13 23.09 14.06
CA PHE A 109 -7.68 23.86 12.90
C PHE A 109 -6.76 25.04 13.27
N ASP A 110 -7.09 25.81 14.31
CA ASP A 110 -6.31 27.00 14.67
C ASP A 110 -4.90 26.66 15.16
N ASP A 111 -4.76 25.53 15.88
CA ASP A 111 -3.47 25.03 16.33
C ASP A 111 -2.63 24.56 15.15
N TRP A 112 -3.23 23.75 14.27
CA TRP A 112 -2.59 23.31 13.04
C TRP A 112 -2.19 24.48 12.13
N LYS A 113 -3.07 25.46 11.95
CA LYS A 113 -2.76 26.66 11.16
C LYS A 113 -1.53 27.38 11.69
N ARG A 114 -1.47 27.63 13.02
CA ARG A 114 -0.34 28.29 13.67
C ARG A 114 0.95 27.46 13.47
N HIS A 115 0.85 26.15 13.63
CA HIS A 115 1.96 25.24 13.41
C HIS A 115 2.51 25.35 11.98
N ILE A 116 1.66 25.25 10.95
CA ILE A 116 2.05 25.36 9.54
C ILE A 116 2.60 26.77 9.23
N GLU A 117 1.99 27.84 9.75
CA GLU A 117 2.49 29.21 9.54
C GLU A 117 3.88 29.41 10.16
N SER A 118 4.20 28.76 11.27
CA SER A 118 5.51 28.83 11.93
C SER A 118 6.60 27.98 11.25
N ALA A 119 6.24 26.97 10.45
CA ALA A 119 7.20 26.08 9.80
C ALA A 119 8.19 26.85 8.92
N SER A 120 9.48 26.52 9.05
CA SER A 120 10.55 27.17 8.30
C SER A 120 10.54 26.77 6.83
N TRP A 121 10.62 27.75 5.92
CA TRP A 121 10.79 27.47 4.49
C TRP A 121 12.13 26.79 4.18
N ASP A 122 13.17 27.13 4.91
CA ASP A 122 14.50 26.53 4.71
C ASP A 122 14.48 25.04 5.05
N ASP A 123 13.81 24.66 6.16
CA ASP A 123 13.63 23.26 6.54
C ASP A 123 12.76 22.52 5.54
N ILE A 124 11.64 23.12 5.12
CA ILE A 124 10.74 22.55 4.11
C ILE A 124 11.49 22.23 2.81
N VAL A 125 12.26 23.19 2.29
CA VAL A 125 13.04 23.04 1.05
C VAL A 125 14.15 22.01 1.22
N THR A 126 14.87 22.05 2.34
CA THR A 126 15.99 21.15 2.62
C THR A 126 15.52 19.71 2.75
N LEU A 127 14.46 19.47 3.52
CA LEU A 127 13.95 18.12 3.79
C LEU A 127 13.22 17.54 2.58
N SER A 128 12.37 18.33 1.93
CA SER A 128 11.65 17.86 0.72
C SER A 128 12.57 17.71 -0.50
N GLY A 129 13.63 18.52 -0.57
CA GLY A 129 14.49 18.63 -1.75
C GLY A 129 13.83 19.36 -2.92
N ILE A 130 12.69 20.01 -2.70
CA ILE A 130 11.93 20.72 -3.74
C ILE A 130 12.12 22.24 -3.57
N PRO A 131 12.51 22.98 -4.63
CA PRO A 131 12.60 24.42 -4.59
C PRO A 131 11.28 25.09 -4.20
N ARG A 132 11.36 26.15 -3.41
CA ARG A 132 10.22 26.86 -2.85
C ARG A 132 9.22 27.30 -3.91
N ASP A 133 9.67 27.87 -5.02
CA ASP A 133 8.83 28.32 -6.12
C ASP A 133 7.98 27.20 -6.72
N ARG A 134 8.51 25.97 -6.78
CA ARG A 134 7.78 24.80 -7.23
C ARG A 134 6.73 24.34 -6.24
N ILE A 135 7.04 24.41 -4.94
CA ILE A 135 6.07 24.13 -3.86
C ILE A 135 4.94 25.15 -3.91
N GLU A 136 5.28 26.43 -4.00
CA GLU A 136 4.30 27.53 -4.08
C GLU A 136 3.43 27.43 -5.34
N LYS A 137 3.96 27.02 -6.48
CA LYS A 137 3.19 26.77 -7.70
C LYS A 137 2.09 25.71 -7.48
N VAL A 138 2.44 24.56 -6.93
CA VAL A 138 1.48 23.47 -6.65
C VAL A 138 0.53 23.85 -5.51
N GLY A 139 1.03 24.47 -4.44
CA GLY A 139 0.20 24.96 -3.33
C GLY A 139 -0.83 26.00 -3.79
N THR A 140 -0.48 26.86 -4.77
CA THR A 140 -1.44 27.79 -5.39
C THR A 140 -2.51 27.05 -6.21
N ALA A 141 -2.15 25.95 -6.88
CA ALA A 141 -3.14 25.12 -7.58
C ALA A 141 -4.10 24.45 -6.58
N ILE A 142 -3.58 23.97 -5.44
CA ILE A 142 -4.37 23.40 -4.34
C ILE A 142 -5.34 24.46 -3.79
N ALA A 143 -4.86 25.68 -3.52
CA ALA A 143 -5.70 26.76 -2.98
C ALA A 143 -6.89 27.14 -3.89
N LYS A 144 -6.74 26.96 -5.21
CA LYS A 144 -7.78 27.24 -6.20
C LYS A 144 -8.71 26.06 -6.46
N SER A 145 -8.29 24.85 -6.10
CA SER A 145 -9.05 23.63 -6.37
C SER A 145 -10.34 23.60 -5.53
N LYS A 146 -11.41 23.17 -6.15
CA LYS A 146 -12.71 22.93 -5.49
C LYS A 146 -12.99 21.45 -5.27
N ARG A 147 -12.31 20.58 -6.03
CA ARG A 147 -12.49 19.13 -6.01
C ARG A 147 -11.14 18.45 -6.18
N MET A 148 -10.43 18.32 -5.07
CA MET A 148 -9.11 17.68 -5.04
C MET A 148 -9.20 16.24 -4.56
N ILE A 149 -8.49 15.34 -5.24
CA ILE A 149 -8.21 13.98 -4.78
C ILE A 149 -6.72 13.86 -4.50
N ILE A 150 -6.37 13.29 -3.35
CA ILE A 150 -5.00 12.89 -3.06
C ILE A 150 -4.93 11.35 -3.04
N CYS A 151 -4.15 10.80 -3.96
CA CYS A 151 -3.89 9.37 -4.08
C CYS A 151 -2.52 9.05 -3.50
N TRP A 152 -2.42 7.97 -2.72
CA TRP A 152 -1.11 7.50 -2.25
C TRP A 152 -1.03 5.97 -2.23
N ALA A 153 0.20 5.47 -2.23
CA ALA A 153 0.48 4.05 -2.07
C ALA A 153 1.61 3.82 -1.06
N MET A 154 2.34 2.71 -1.20
CA MET A 154 3.36 2.29 -0.24
C MET A 154 4.54 3.26 -0.14
N GLY A 155 4.72 4.18 -1.09
CA GLY A 155 5.70 5.25 -0.99
C GLY A 155 5.57 6.07 0.28
N LEU A 156 4.34 6.29 0.78
CA LEU A 156 4.06 7.04 2.00
C LEU A 156 3.91 6.18 3.25
N THR A 157 3.62 4.88 3.10
CA THR A 157 3.22 4.03 4.24
C THR A 157 4.33 3.13 4.78
N GLN A 158 5.51 3.11 4.15
CA GLN A 158 6.64 2.26 4.54
C GLN A 158 7.85 3.09 5.00
N HIS A 159 7.59 4.11 5.81
CA HIS A 159 8.55 4.97 6.50
C HIS A 159 8.24 4.98 7.99
N GLU A 160 9.18 5.36 8.81
CA GLU A 160 9.01 5.47 10.26
C GLU A 160 7.83 6.40 10.62
N ASN A 161 7.75 7.59 10.03
CA ASN A 161 6.73 8.60 10.28
C ASN A 161 5.51 8.49 9.34
N SER A 162 5.21 7.31 8.82
CA SER A 162 4.17 7.13 7.80
C SER A 162 2.77 7.55 8.25
N VAL A 163 2.42 7.33 9.52
CA VAL A 163 1.11 7.73 10.06
C VAL A 163 1.00 9.26 10.08
N ALA A 164 2.04 9.97 10.54
CA ALA A 164 2.09 11.43 10.52
C ALA A 164 1.94 11.98 9.08
N VAL A 165 2.64 11.40 8.11
CA VAL A 165 2.51 11.79 6.69
C VAL A 165 1.09 11.63 6.16
N ILE A 166 0.41 10.53 6.51
CA ILE A 166 -0.99 10.32 6.10
C ILE A 166 -1.94 11.30 6.81
N GLN A 167 -1.66 11.66 8.04
CA GLN A 167 -2.42 12.69 8.76
C GLN A 167 -2.21 14.08 8.14
N GLU A 168 -1.01 14.42 7.65
CA GLU A 168 -0.80 15.66 6.87
C GLU A 168 -1.55 15.66 5.54
N VAL A 169 -1.65 14.51 4.84
CA VAL A 169 -2.53 14.37 3.67
C VAL A 169 -4.00 14.64 4.06
N ALA A 170 -4.44 14.10 5.18
CA ALA A 170 -5.81 14.34 5.68
C ALA A 170 -6.04 15.80 6.08
N ASN A 171 -5.08 16.42 6.78
CA ASN A 171 -5.12 17.83 7.15
C ASN A 171 -5.33 18.74 5.92
N LEU A 172 -4.56 18.49 4.85
CA LEU A 172 -4.66 19.28 3.63
C LEU A 172 -6.04 19.15 2.95
N LEU A 173 -6.59 17.94 2.93
CA LEU A 173 -7.95 17.68 2.40
C LEU A 173 -9.03 18.28 3.29
N LEU A 174 -8.89 18.21 4.61
CA LEU A 174 -9.83 18.79 5.58
C LEU A 174 -9.87 20.32 5.47
N ALA A 175 -8.71 20.95 5.40
CA ALA A 175 -8.60 22.41 5.30
C ALA A 175 -9.27 22.95 4.02
N GLY A 176 -9.17 22.25 2.89
CA GLY A 176 -9.84 22.61 1.64
C GLY A 176 -11.28 22.11 1.50
N GLY A 177 -11.85 21.45 2.55
CA GLY A 177 -13.20 20.91 2.51
C GLY A 177 -13.40 19.84 1.42
N HIS A 178 -12.40 18.97 1.20
CA HIS A 178 -12.39 18.00 0.11
C HIS A 178 -12.95 16.63 0.50
N PHE A 179 -13.92 16.57 1.42
CA PHE A 179 -14.65 15.35 1.79
C PHE A 179 -16.16 15.53 1.55
N GLY A 180 -16.86 14.43 1.40
CA GLY A 180 -18.32 14.39 1.27
C GLY A 180 -18.89 14.97 -0.03
N LYS A 181 -18.07 15.15 -1.06
CA LYS A 181 -18.51 15.69 -2.36
C LYS A 181 -17.89 14.93 -3.55
N PRO A 182 -18.60 14.79 -4.66
CA PRO A 182 -18.08 14.13 -5.86
C PRO A 182 -16.84 14.82 -6.41
N GLY A 183 -15.85 14.04 -6.81
CA GLY A 183 -14.60 14.54 -7.37
C GLY A 183 -13.56 14.96 -6.35
N ALA A 184 -13.78 14.72 -5.07
CA ALA A 184 -12.85 15.07 -3.99
C ALA A 184 -12.69 13.94 -2.99
N GLY A 185 -11.57 13.91 -2.27
CA GLY A 185 -11.32 13.01 -1.14
C GLY A 185 -9.98 12.33 -1.10
N ALA A 186 -9.82 11.50 -0.08
CA ALA A 186 -8.66 10.66 0.15
C ALA A 186 -8.76 9.36 -0.65
N CYS A 187 -7.70 8.97 -1.34
CA CYS A 187 -7.66 7.75 -2.14
C CYS A 187 -6.43 6.88 -1.78
N PRO A 188 -6.49 6.09 -0.70
CA PRO A 188 -5.48 5.09 -0.42
C PRO A 188 -5.56 3.98 -1.48
N VAL A 189 -4.55 3.88 -2.36
CA VAL A 189 -4.56 2.93 -3.47
C VAL A 189 -3.99 1.60 -3.01
N ARG A 190 -4.86 0.59 -2.85
CA ARG A 190 -4.48 -0.75 -2.36
C ARG A 190 -3.71 -1.55 -3.42
N GLY A 191 -2.78 -2.39 -2.98
CA GLY A 191 -1.93 -3.17 -3.88
C GLY A 191 -2.63 -4.39 -4.48
N HIS A 192 -3.12 -5.29 -3.63
CA HIS A 192 -3.73 -6.54 -4.07
C HIS A 192 -5.26 -6.45 -4.19
N SER A 193 -5.82 -7.35 -5.03
CA SER A 193 -7.26 -7.58 -5.05
C SER A 193 -7.73 -8.03 -3.67
N ASN A 194 -8.86 -7.47 -3.23
CA ASN A 194 -9.53 -7.80 -1.98
C ASN A 194 -8.75 -7.51 -0.68
N VAL A 195 -7.61 -6.84 -0.74
CA VAL A 195 -6.88 -6.44 0.50
C VAL A 195 -7.74 -5.52 1.39
N GLN A 196 -8.64 -4.77 0.79
CA GLN A 196 -9.64 -3.99 1.51
C GLN A 196 -10.70 -4.89 2.13
N GLY A 197 -11.26 -5.82 1.34
CA GLY A 197 -12.31 -6.74 1.77
C GLY A 197 -11.87 -7.69 2.87
N ASP A 198 -10.62 -8.17 2.83
CA ASP A 198 -10.06 -9.00 3.91
C ASP A 198 -10.16 -8.27 5.27
N ARG A 199 -9.80 -6.99 5.31
CA ARG A 199 -9.91 -6.17 6.53
C ARG A 199 -11.35 -5.95 6.95
N THR A 200 -12.21 -5.66 5.99
CA THR A 200 -13.64 -5.41 6.23
C THR A 200 -14.35 -6.62 6.83
N VAL A 201 -13.98 -7.84 6.41
CA VAL A 201 -14.56 -9.08 6.95
C VAL A 201 -13.79 -9.67 8.14
N GLY A 202 -12.92 -8.89 8.77
CA GLY A 202 -12.32 -9.22 10.06
C GLY A 202 -10.99 -9.96 10.00
N ILE A 203 -10.33 -10.08 8.83
CA ILE A 203 -8.94 -10.56 8.75
C ILE A 203 -8.01 -9.47 9.30
N ASN A 204 -7.98 -9.40 10.61
CA ASN A 204 -7.25 -8.43 11.40
C ASN A 204 -6.74 -9.09 12.69
N HIS A 205 -5.52 -8.75 13.11
CA HIS A 205 -4.94 -9.24 14.35
C HIS A 205 -5.56 -8.58 15.61
N HIS A 206 -6.36 -7.51 15.42
CA HIS A 206 -7.08 -6.81 16.48
C HIS A 206 -8.46 -6.35 15.98
N PRO A 207 -9.42 -7.27 15.76
CA PRO A 207 -10.79 -6.91 15.37
C PRO A 207 -11.48 -6.12 16.48
N SER A 208 -12.45 -5.27 16.11
CA SER A 208 -13.19 -4.46 17.08
C SER A 208 -14.12 -5.30 17.95
N GLU A 209 -14.44 -4.79 19.15
CA GLU A 209 -15.35 -5.49 20.07
C GLU A 209 -16.77 -5.63 19.47
N GLU A 210 -17.21 -4.65 18.67
CA GLU A 210 -18.50 -4.70 17.97
C GLU A 210 -18.53 -5.86 16.97
N PHE A 211 -17.43 -6.03 16.20
CA PHE A 211 -17.31 -7.14 15.26
C PHE A 211 -17.31 -8.49 16.00
N ILE A 212 -16.49 -8.62 17.06
CA ILE A 212 -16.41 -9.85 17.86
C ILE A 212 -17.77 -10.20 18.44
N SER A 213 -18.43 -9.26 19.11
CA SER A 213 -19.73 -9.47 19.76
C SER A 213 -20.83 -9.83 18.74
N SER A 214 -20.81 -9.20 17.56
CA SER A 214 -21.76 -9.52 16.48
C SER A 214 -21.54 -10.95 15.94
N CYS A 215 -20.29 -11.34 15.73
CA CYS A 215 -19.96 -12.69 15.29
C CYS A 215 -20.31 -13.76 16.35
N GLU A 216 -20.04 -13.52 17.62
CA GLU A 216 -20.42 -14.43 18.71
C GLU A 216 -21.92 -14.66 18.79
N LYS A 217 -22.70 -13.58 18.65
CA LYS A 217 -24.15 -13.63 18.65
C LYS A 217 -24.70 -14.52 17.53
N GLU A 218 -24.16 -14.39 16.31
CA GLU A 218 -24.64 -15.13 15.15
C GLU A 218 -24.09 -16.56 15.06
N THR A 219 -22.88 -16.80 15.56
CA THR A 219 -22.21 -18.10 15.45
C THR A 219 -22.31 -18.98 16.70
N GLY A 220 -22.56 -18.38 17.87
CA GLY A 220 -22.49 -19.09 19.14
C GLY A 220 -21.07 -19.50 19.58
N ILE A 221 -20.03 -19.01 18.90
CA ILE A 221 -18.62 -19.29 19.22
C ILE A 221 -18.07 -18.15 20.09
N ASN A 222 -17.47 -18.48 21.23
CA ASN A 222 -16.72 -17.52 22.01
C ASN A 222 -15.41 -17.16 21.29
N MET A 223 -15.28 -15.92 20.84
CA MET A 223 -14.11 -15.46 20.11
C MET A 223 -13.04 -14.90 21.07
N PRO A 224 -11.74 -15.08 20.76
CA PRO A 224 -10.68 -14.56 21.61
C PRO A 224 -10.63 -13.03 21.54
N ARG A 225 -10.53 -12.37 22.72
CA ARG A 225 -10.29 -10.91 22.82
C ARG A 225 -8.81 -10.56 22.90
N LYS A 226 -7.95 -11.55 23.09
CA LYS A 226 -6.51 -11.31 23.09
C LYS A 226 -6.09 -10.86 21.68
N ARG A 227 -5.39 -9.72 21.59
CA ARG A 227 -4.79 -9.26 20.35
C ARG A 227 -3.86 -10.35 19.78
N GLY A 228 -4.02 -10.63 18.49
CA GLY A 228 -3.13 -11.50 17.72
C GLY A 228 -1.82 -10.78 17.37
N TYR A 229 -0.95 -11.47 16.65
CA TYR A 229 0.29 -10.90 16.15
C TYR A 229 0.07 -10.22 14.80
N ASP A 230 0.68 -9.04 14.61
CA ASP A 230 0.99 -8.57 13.27
C ASP A 230 2.15 -9.36 12.66
N VAL A 231 2.55 -9.03 11.42
CA VAL A 231 3.55 -9.83 10.71
C VAL A 231 4.94 -9.77 11.35
N VAL A 232 5.33 -8.63 11.91
CA VAL A 232 6.64 -8.44 12.58
C VAL A 232 6.65 -9.20 13.91
N GLU A 233 5.61 -9.00 14.70
CA GLU A 233 5.42 -9.72 15.98
C GLU A 233 5.33 -11.24 15.78
N PHE A 234 4.68 -11.70 14.71
CA PHE A 234 4.64 -13.11 14.35
C PHE A 234 6.04 -13.68 14.11
N ILE A 235 6.89 -12.99 13.34
CA ILE A 235 8.26 -13.44 13.08
C ILE A 235 9.09 -13.46 14.37
N GLN A 236 8.96 -12.45 15.22
CA GLN A 236 9.62 -12.41 16.53
C GLN A 236 9.15 -13.56 17.42
N ALA A 237 7.84 -13.78 17.52
CA ALA A 237 7.28 -14.90 18.28
C ALA A 237 7.75 -16.28 17.79
N ALA A 238 7.88 -16.44 16.46
CA ALA A 238 8.40 -17.68 15.87
C ALA A 238 9.90 -17.86 16.17
N LEU A 239 10.71 -16.80 16.13
CA LEU A 239 12.12 -16.85 16.54
C LEU A 239 12.29 -17.27 18.00
N GLU A 240 11.37 -16.87 18.87
CA GLU A 240 11.33 -17.22 20.31
C GLU A 240 10.72 -18.60 20.58
N GLY A 241 10.22 -19.30 19.55
CA GLY A 241 9.60 -20.63 19.69
C GLY A 241 8.18 -20.62 20.26
N ARG A 242 7.52 -19.44 20.26
CA ARG A 242 6.13 -19.30 20.75
C ARG A 242 5.07 -19.68 19.71
N VAL A 243 5.45 -19.85 18.43
CA VAL A 243 4.58 -20.29 17.35
C VAL A 243 4.84 -21.75 17.04
N ARG A 244 3.83 -22.60 17.19
CA ARG A 244 3.95 -24.04 16.94
C ARG A 244 3.39 -24.46 15.59
N THR A 245 2.36 -23.78 15.12
CA THR A 245 1.75 -24.04 13.81
C THR A 245 1.61 -22.74 13.03
N PHE A 246 2.01 -22.77 11.78
CA PHE A 246 1.80 -21.67 10.85
C PHE A 246 1.03 -22.17 9.63
N MET A 247 -0.15 -21.61 9.39
CA MET A 247 -0.95 -21.85 8.19
C MET A 247 -0.90 -20.63 7.28
N ALA A 248 -0.34 -20.79 6.09
CA ALA A 248 -0.26 -19.78 5.06
C ALA A 248 -1.37 -20.03 4.03
N LEU A 249 -2.30 -19.07 3.91
CA LEU A 249 -3.33 -19.08 2.89
C LEU A 249 -2.89 -18.19 1.73
N GLY A 250 -2.30 -18.78 0.69
CA GLY A 250 -1.65 -18.07 -0.39
C GLY A 250 -0.34 -17.38 0.02
N GLY A 251 0.14 -16.48 -0.82
CA GLY A 251 1.29 -15.62 -0.54
C GLY A 251 2.66 -16.26 -0.73
N ASN A 252 3.69 -15.47 -0.40
CA ASN A 252 5.10 -15.84 -0.44
C ASN A 252 5.84 -15.09 0.68
N LEU A 253 5.53 -15.42 1.93
CA LEU A 253 5.94 -14.68 3.13
C LEU A 253 7.47 -14.48 3.18
N VAL A 254 8.25 -15.54 2.98
CA VAL A 254 9.71 -15.49 3.11
C VAL A 254 10.35 -14.49 2.15
N SER A 255 9.84 -14.38 0.92
CA SER A 255 10.37 -13.42 -0.05
C SER A 255 9.76 -12.02 0.10
N ALA A 256 8.53 -11.93 0.62
CA ALA A 256 7.83 -10.66 0.72
C ALA A 256 8.23 -9.85 1.97
N MET A 257 8.67 -10.55 3.02
CA MET A 257 8.99 -9.94 4.30
C MET A 257 10.38 -9.32 4.32
N SER A 258 10.56 -8.29 5.14
CA SER A 258 11.87 -7.72 5.49
C SER A 258 12.75 -8.76 6.20
N ASP A 259 14.07 -8.52 6.24
CA ASP A 259 15.04 -9.36 6.95
C ASP A 259 14.92 -10.85 6.57
N THR A 260 15.02 -11.13 5.29
CA THR A 260 14.72 -12.43 4.68
C THR A 260 15.40 -13.61 5.40
N GLU A 261 16.62 -13.44 5.88
CA GLU A 261 17.36 -14.51 6.59
C GLU A 261 16.74 -14.84 7.96
N ARG A 262 16.37 -13.81 8.72
CA ARG A 262 15.69 -14.02 10.02
C ARG A 262 14.30 -14.61 9.84
N VAL A 263 13.58 -14.20 8.82
CA VAL A 263 12.28 -14.80 8.48
C VAL A 263 12.43 -16.27 8.15
N ALA A 264 13.41 -16.63 7.32
CA ALA A 264 13.71 -18.03 7.01
C ALA A 264 14.02 -18.85 8.28
N LYS A 265 14.85 -18.29 9.16
CA LYS A 265 15.18 -18.91 10.47
C LYS A 265 13.94 -19.05 11.38
N ALA A 266 13.06 -18.04 11.38
CA ALA A 266 11.82 -18.08 12.17
C ALA A 266 10.91 -19.23 11.72
N ILE A 267 10.64 -19.31 10.42
CA ILE A 267 9.79 -20.35 9.84
C ILE A 267 10.36 -21.75 10.11
N SER A 268 11.68 -21.94 9.98
CA SER A 268 12.33 -23.23 10.22
C SER A 268 12.26 -23.72 11.68
N LYS A 269 11.93 -22.86 12.64
CA LYS A 269 11.74 -23.23 14.04
C LYS A 269 10.34 -23.75 14.36
N ILE A 270 9.37 -23.51 13.50
CA ILE A 270 7.96 -23.88 13.70
C ILE A 270 7.81 -25.42 13.63
N ASP A 271 6.95 -26.00 14.45
CA ASP A 271 6.74 -27.45 14.43
C ASP A 271 6.03 -27.90 13.14
N LEU A 272 4.94 -27.22 12.75
CA LEU A 272 4.15 -27.55 11.57
C LEU A 272 3.90 -26.30 10.72
N THR A 273 4.26 -26.37 9.44
CA THR A 273 3.86 -25.39 8.44
C THR A 273 2.85 -25.99 7.46
N VAL A 274 1.72 -25.31 7.26
CA VAL A 274 0.69 -25.68 6.28
C VAL A 274 0.60 -24.56 5.24
N GLN A 275 0.84 -24.91 3.98
CA GLN A 275 0.80 -23.93 2.88
C GLN A 275 -0.30 -24.30 1.89
N ILE A 276 -1.37 -23.50 1.86
CA ILE A 276 -2.46 -23.62 0.90
C ILE A 276 -2.15 -22.66 -0.24
N SER A 277 -1.92 -23.17 -1.45
CA SER A 277 -1.34 -22.36 -2.51
C SER A 277 -1.74 -22.86 -3.91
N THR A 278 -1.96 -21.91 -4.82
CA THR A 278 -2.24 -22.20 -6.23
C THR A 278 -0.97 -22.51 -7.02
N LYS A 279 0.20 -22.10 -6.53
CA LYS A 279 1.49 -22.26 -7.21
C LYS A 279 2.63 -22.31 -6.21
N LEU A 280 3.60 -23.18 -6.45
CA LEU A 280 4.82 -23.23 -5.64
C LEU A 280 5.65 -21.95 -5.79
N ASN A 281 6.26 -21.52 -4.69
CA ASN A 281 7.15 -20.38 -4.63
C ASN A 281 8.27 -20.63 -3.62
N ARG A 282 9.16 -19.67 -3.41
CA ARG A 282 10.34 -19.83 -2.54
C ARG A 282 9.98 -20.17 -1.08
N SER A 283 8.83 -19.73 -0.56
CA SER A 283 8.41 -20.05 0.82
C SER A 283 8.16 -21.55 1.03
N HIS A 284 7.84 -22.31 -0.03
CA HIS A 284 7.65 -23.77 0.06
C HIS A 284 8.95 -24.54 0.26
N LEU A 285 10.11 -23.90 0.03
CA LEU A 285 11.43 -24.49 0.28
C LEU A 285 11.92 -24.25 1.72
N ILE A 286 11.23 -23.38 2.49
CA ILE A 286 11.59 -23.00 3.85
C ILE A 286 10.39 -23.32 4.73
N THR A 287 10.47 -24.45 5.41
CA THR A 287 9.35 -25.02 6.17
C THR A 287 9.73 -25.25 7.62
N GLY A 288 8.74 -25.51 8.44
CA GLY A 288 8.92 -26.05 9.78
C GLY A 288 9.46 -27.49 9.78
N ARG A 289 9.48 -28.12 10.95
CA ARG A 289 9.93 -29.52 11.11
C ARG A 289 9.06 -30.49 10.31
N GLU A 290 7.75 -30.22 10.28
CA GLU A 290 6.78 -30.90 9.44
C GLU A 290 6.15 -29.87 8.48
N ALA A 291 5.83 -30.31 7.27
CA ALA A 291 5.26 -29.43 6.25
C ALA A 291 4.15 -30.13 5.46
N LEU A 292 3.05 -29.41 5.28
CA LEU A 292 1.97 -29.79 4.39
C LEU A 292 1.85 -28.73 3.30
N ILE A 293 1.75 -29.15 2.04
CA ILE A 293 1.45 -28.28 0.90
C ILE A 293 0.13 -28.76 0.31
N LEU A 294 -0.88 -27.91 0.39
CA LEU A 294 -2.22 -28.20 -0.12
C LEU A 294 -2.47 -27.34 -1.37
N PRO A 295 -2.50 -27.92 -2.57
CA PRO A 295 -2.88 -27.20 -3.76
C PRO A 295 -4.37 -26.83 -3.70
N CYS A 296 -4.71 -25.65 -4.20
CA CYS A 296 -6.08 -25.15 -4.23
C CYS A 296 -6.45 -24.54 -5.58
N LEU A 297 -7.74 -24.34 -5.82
CA LEU A 297 -8.25 -23.64 -6.99
C LEU A 297 -7.72 -22.21 -7.05
N GLY A 298 -7.33 -21.79 -8.25
CA GLY A 298 -7.02 -20.40 -8.55
C GLY A 298 -8.28 -19.59 -8.84
N ARG A 299 -8.24 -18.28 -8.59
CA ARG A 299 -9.39 -17.39 -8.83
C ARG A 299 -9.86 -17.32 -10.30
N THR A 300 -9.04 -17.77 -11.24
CA THR A 300 -9.38 -17.84 -12.67
C THR A 300 -10.08 -19.16 -13.03
N GLU A 301 -10.02 -20.16 -12.17
CA GLU A 301 -10.66 -21.44 -12.34
C GLU A 301 -12.10 -21.41 -11.82
N ARG A 302 -12.94 -22.23 -12.42
CA ARG A 302 -14.34 -22.35 -12.02
C ARG A 302 -14.44 -23.06 -10.67
N ASP A 303 -15.07 -22.42 -9.70
CA ASP A 303 -15.40 -23.02 -8.42
C ASP A 303 -16.83 -23.59 -8.46
N PRO A 304 -17.05 -24.88 -8.16
CA PRO A 304 -18.39 -25.46 -8.11
C PRO A 304 -19.32 -24.78 -7.07
N ALA A 305 -18.77 -24.22 -6.01
CA ALA A 305 -19.51 -23.47 -4.98
C ALA A 305 -19.96 -22.06 -5.46
N GLY A 306 -19.62 -21.67 -6.68
CA GLY A 306 -20.03 -20.43 -7.30
C GLY A 306 -18.99 -19.31 -7.25
N PHE A 307 -19.43 -18.06 -7.33
CA PHE A 307 -18.56 -16.90 -7.36
C PHE A 307 -18.10 -16.48 -5.95
N VAL A 308 -16.91 -15.91 -5.89
CA VAL A 308 -16.40 -15.18 -4.72
C VAL A 308 -16.65 -13.69 -4.89
N THR A 309 -16.36 -12.90 -3.86
CA THR A 309 -16.56 -11.46 -3.88
C THR A 309 -15.26 -10.71 -3.63
N VAL A 310 -15.18 -9.48 -4.13
CA VAL A 310 -14.02 -8.60 -4.00
C VAL A 310 -14.50 -7.21 -3.62
N GLU A 311 -13.89 -6.62 -2.59
CA GLU A 311 -14.02 -5.21 -2.27
C GLU A 311 -12.80 -4.46 -2.79
N ASN A 312 -13.01 -3.41 -3.58
CA ASN A 312 -11.92 -2.57 -4.06
C ASN A 312 -11.63 -1.38 -3.11
N SER A 313 -10.59 -0.60 -3.43
CA SER A 313 -10.16 0.56 -2.61
C SER A 313 -11.21 1.65 -2.40
N MET A 314 -12.31 1.61 -3.14
CA MET A 314 -13.42 2.57 -3.03
C MET A 314 -14.59 2.05 -2.18
N GLY A 315 -14.45 0.88 -1.55
CA GLY A 315 -15.53 0.21 -0.84
C GLY A 315 -16.62 -0.35 -1.77
N LEU A 316 -16.31 -0.56 -3.05
CA LEU A 316 -17.22 -1.24 -3.98
C LEU A 316 -17.03 -2.75 -3.89
N VAL A 317 -18.09 -3.44 -3.53
CA VAL A 317 -18.15 -4.90 -3.46
C VAL A 317 -18.81 -5.44 -4.73
N HIS A 318 -18.14 -6.37 -5.40
CA HIS A 318 -18.64 -6.99 -6.61
C HIS A 318 -18.26 -8.47 -6.70
N SER A 319 -18.98 -9.23 -7.53
CA SER A 319 -18.69 -10.65 -7.80
C SER A 319 -17.41 -10.82 -8.62
N SER A 320 -16.71 -11.92 -8.36
CA SER A 320 -15.57 -12.40 -9.15
C SER A 320 -15.74 -13.90 -9.40
N ASN A 321 -15.73 -14.28 -10.66
CA ASN A 321 -15.94 -15.66 -11.08
C ASN A 321 -14.83 -16.13 -12.02
N GLY A 322 -14.29 -17.31 -11.77
CA GLY A 322 -13.38 -17.98 -12.67
C GLY A 322 -14.15 -18.60 -13.85
N SER A 323 -13.51 -18.72 -14.99
CA SER A 323 -14.07 -19.28 -16.22
C SER A 323 -13.30 -20.46 -16.80
N LEU A 324 -12.08 -20.71 -16.29
CA LEU A 324 -11.24 -21.80 -16.73
C LEU A 324 -11.64 -23.10 -16.02
N GLU A 325 -11.48 -24.22 -16.68
CA GLU A 325 -11.59 -25.51 -16.02
C GLU A 325 -10.48 -25.66 -14.99
N PRO A 326 -10.74 -26.27 -13.82
CA PRO A 326 -9.72 -26.58 -12.83
C PRO A 326 -8.58 -27.40 -13.42
N ALA A 327 -7.34 -27.12 -13.00
CA ALA A 327 -6.18 -27.88 -13.41
C ALA A 327 -6.25 -29.37 -12.99
N SER A 328 -7.07 -29.68 -11.99
CA SER A 328 -7.36 -31.04 -11.55
C SER A 328 -8.71 -31.06 -10.79
N GLU A 329 -9.46 -32.15 -10.98
CA GLU A 329 -10.76 -32.37 -10.34
C GLU A 329 -10.67 -32.53 -8.80
N ILE A 330 -9.49 -32.83 -8.26
CA ILE A 330 -9.27 -32.99 -6.82
C ILE A 330 -8.96 -31.67 -6.11
N LEU A 331 -8.80 -30.57 -6.85
CA LEU A 331 -8.54 -29.27 -6.23
C LEU A 331 -9.78 -28.75 -5.53
N LEU A 332 -9.57 -28.26 -4.33
CA LEU A 332 -10.60 -27.61 -3.51
C LEU A 332 -10.38 -26.11 -3.51
N SER A 333 -11.45 -25.36 -3.34
CA SER A 333 -11.34 -23.92 -3.08
C SER A 333 -10.84 -23.65 -1.65
N GLU A 334 -10.24 -22.48 -1.43
CA GLU A 334 -9.78 -22.08 -0.09
C GLU A 334 -10.93 -22.13 0.95
N PRO A 335 -12.15 -21.63 0.69
CA PRO A 335 -13.26 -21.77 1.62
C PRO A 335 -13.61 -23.22 1.93
N GLU A 336 -13.60 -24.11 0.94
CA GLU A 336 -13.89 -25.53 1.15
C GLU A 336 -12.83 -26.22 1.99
N ILE A 337 -11.54 -25.91 1.79
CA ILE A 337 -10.46 -26.43 2.63
C ILE A 337 -10.67 -26.02 4.09
N ILE A 338 -10.99 -24.75 4.35
CA ILE A 338 -11.24 -24.25 5.71
C ILE A 338 -12.50 -24.87 6.32
N SER A 339 -13.57 -25.02 5.55
CA SER A 339 -14.81 -25.67 5.95
C SER A 339 -14.57 -27.12 6.40
N ARG A 340 -13.86 -27.91 5.58
CA ARG A 340 -13.50 -29.29 5.92
C ARG A 340 -12.59 -29.37 7.14
N LEU A 341 -11.63 -28.48 7.28
CA LEU A 341 -10.76 -28.40 8.46
C LEU A 341 -11.59 -28.06 9.70
N GLY A 342 -12.49 -27.09 9.63
CA GLY A 342 -13.38 -26.71 10.72
C GLY A 342 -14.25 -27.86 11.18
N SER A 343 -14.85 -28.62 10.25
CA SER A 343 -15.69 -29.79 10.58
C SER A 343 -14.92 -30.92 11.26
N GLN A 344 -13.63 -31.08 10.94
CA GLN A 344 -12.78 -32.09 11.60
C GLN A 344 -12.30 -31.64 12.99
N LEU A 345 -11.94 -30.38 13.15
CA LEU A 345 -11.44 -29.83 14.42
C LEU A 345 -12.56 -29.60 15.44
N TYR A 346 -13.76 -29.24 14.97
CA TYR A 346 -14.90 -28.85 15.81
C TYR A 346 -16.17 -29.61 15.46
N PRO A 347 -16.16 -30.96 15.45
CA PRO A 347 -17.30 -31.78 14.98
C PRO A 347 -18.57 -31.63 15.85
N LYS A 348 -18.44 -31.10 17.05
CA LYS A 348 -19.54 -30.88 18.02
C LYS A 348 -19.73 -29.40 18.35
N GLY A 349 -19.16 -28.50 17.56
CA GLY A 349 -19.30 -27.06 17.76
C GLY A 349 -20.71 -26.55 17.41
N PRO A 350 -21.01 -25.29 17.73
CA PRO A 350 -22.30 -24.67 17.42
C PRO A 350 -22.52 -24.40 15.93
N LEU A 351 -21.47 -24.44 15.12
CA LEU A 351 -21.54 -24.22 13.67
C LEU A 351 -21.53 -25.54 12.91
N ASP A 352 -22.40 -25.65 11.91
CA ASP A 352 -22.24 -26.63 10.83
C ASP A 352 -21.17 -26.11 9.84
N TRP A 353 -19.92 -26.45 10.08
CA TRP A 353 -18.80 -26.04 9.24
C TRP A 353 -18.97 -26.44 7.76
N ASN A 354 -19.64 -27.56 7.47
CA ASN A 354 -19.82 -28.03 6.09
C ASN A 354 -20.70 -27.09 5.26
N ALA A 355 -21.59 -26.35 5.90
CA ALA A 355 -22.42 -25.35 5.22
C ALA A 355 -21.57 -24.20 4.61
N TYR A 356 -20.39 -23.93 5.17
CA TYR A 356 -19.50 -22.84 4.72
C TYR A 356 -18.65 -23.19 3.50
N SER A 357 -18.77 -24.41 2.96
CA SER A 357 -18.31 -24.71 1.60
C SER A 357 -19.17 -24.00 0.54
N ASP A 358 -20.41 -23.65 0.86
CA ASP A 358 -21.26 -22.81 0.01
C ASP A 358 -20.97 -21.32 0.26
N HIS A 359 -20.54 -20.63 -0.78
CA HIS A 359 -20.23 -19.21 -0.71
C HIS A 359 -21.45 -18.32 -0.40
N GLU A 360 -22.67 -18.75 -0.75
CA GLU A 360 -23.89 -18.00 -0.41
C GLU A 360 -24.16 -18.05 1.08
N HIS A 361 -23.91 -19.21 1.71
CA HIS A 361 -24.03 -19.38 3.15
C HIS A 361 -23.00 -18.50 3.91
N THR A 362 -21.75 -18.47 3.43
CA THR A 362 -20.73 -17.58 3.99
C THR A 362 -21.13 -16.10 3.86
N ARG A 363 -21.62 -15.66 2.70
CA ARG A 363 -22.11 -14.28 2.51
C ARG A 363 -23.32 -13.97 3.39
N TYR A 364 -24.19 -14.95 3.62
CA TYR A 364 -25.31 -14.79 4.55
C TYR A 364 -24.80 -14.49 5.98
N LEU A 365 -23.81 -15.25 6.47
CA LEU A 365 -23.21 -14.97 7.78
C LEU A 365 -22.59 -13.56 7.84
N ILE A 366 -21.82 -13.17 6.82
CA ILE A 366 -21.24 -11.82 6.72
C ILE A 366 -22.34 -10.76 6.82
N SER A 367 -23.47 -10.96 6.12
CA SER A 367 -24.60 -10.02 6.15
C SER A 367 -25.25 -9.86 7.53
N ARG A 368 -25.08 -10.85 8.40
CA ARG A 368 -25.59 -10.82 9.78
C ARG A 368 -24.60 -10.20 10.76
N CYS A 369 -23.32 -10.30 10.46
CA CYS A 369 -22.25 -9.86 11.38
C CYS A 369 -21.75 -8.44 11.09
N ILE A 370 -21.80 -7.97 9.84
CA ILE A 370 -21.11 -6.76 9.42
C ILE A 370 -22.09 -5.74 8.82
N PRO A 371 -22.20 -4.54 9.42
CA PRO A 371 -23.06 -3.48 8.88
C PRO A 371 -22.69 -3.10 7.44
N GLY A 372 -23.70 -2.81 6.60
CA GLY A 372 -23.53 -2.47 5.19
C GLY A 372 -23.64 -3.66 4.24
N PHE A 373 -23.56 -4.89 4.77
CA PHE A 373 -23.73 -6.12 3.99
C PHE A 373 -25.14 -6.71 4.02
N GLU A 374 -26.14 -6.00 4.54
CA GLU A 374 -27.54 -6.45 4.52
C GLU A 374 -27.93 -6.84 3.09
N ASP A 375 -28.65 -7.96 2.93
CA ASP A 375 -29.04 -8.53 1.63
C ASP A 375 -27.86 -8.82 0.68
N TYR A 376 -26.71 -9.21 1.22
CA TYR A 376 -25.45 -9.37 0.49
C TYR A 376 -25.62 -10.19 -0.79
N ASN A 377 -26.22 -11.38 -0.69
CA ASN A 377 -26.40 -12.29 -1.83
C ASN A 377 -27.22 -11.67 -2.97
N THR A 378 -28.15 -10.77 -2.67
CA THR A 378 -28.96 -10.04 -3.66
C THR A 378 -28.18 -8.85 -4.22
N LYS A 379 -27.61 -8.01 -3.36
CA LYS A 379 -26.90 -6.78 -3.77
C LYS A 379 -25.71 -7.07 -4.67
N VAL A 380 -24.93 -8.10 -4.36
CA VAL A 380 -23.71 -8.42 -5.12
C VAL A 380 -24.00 -8.95 -6.53
N ARG A 381 -25.20 -9.47 -6.78
CA ARG A 381 -25.64 -9.90 -8.12
C ARG A 381 -26.10 -8.75 -9.01
N SER A 382 -26.29 -7.57 -8.44
CA SER A 382 -26.61 -6.37 -9.21
C SER A 382 -25.47 -6.01 -10.14
N ARG A 383 -25.78 -5.48 -11.33
CA ARG A 383 -24.76 -5.06 -12.29
C ARG A 383 -23.86 -3.97 -11.68
N GLY A 384 -22.59 -4.28 -11.54
CA GLY A 384 -21.58 -3.37 -10.96
C GLY A 384 -21.42 -3.48 -9.45
N GLY A 385 -22.19 -4.37 -8.78
CA GLY A 385 -22.09 -4.57 -7.33
C GLY A 385 -22.75 -3.46 -6.51
N PHE A 386 -22.25 -3.25 -5.28
CA PHE A 386 -22.77 -2.22 -4.37
C PHE A 386 -21.63 -1.58 -3.55
N TYR A 387 -21.85 -0.36 -3.09
CA TYR A 387 -20.90 0.34 -2.22
C TYR A 387 -21.23 0.10 -0.75
N LEU A 388 -20.19 -0.19 0.04
CA LEU A 388 -20.30 -0.14 1.50
C LEU A 388 -20.41 1.32 1.97
N PRO A 389 -21.13 1.57 3.07
CA PRO A 389 -21.20 2.90 3.68
C PRO A 389 -19.81 3.43 4.03
N ASN A 390 -19.57 4.71 3.79
CA ASN A 390 -18.33 5.38 4.15
C ASN A 390 -18.64 6.82 4.57
N GLY A 391 -18.56 7.12 5.86
CA GLY A 391 -18.95 8.41 6.42
C GLY A 391 -18.30 9.62 5.74
N PRO A 392 -16.96 9.69 5.61
CA PRO A 392 -16.27 10.79 4.94
C PRO A 392 -16.62 10.96 3.45
N ARG A 393 -17.00 9.88 2.77
CA ARG A 393 -17.37 9.91 1.34
C ARG A 393 -18.84 10.30 1.13
N ASP A 394 -19.75 9.70 1.90
CA ASP A 394 -21.19 9.72 1.62
C ASP A 394 -21.88 10.97 2.21
N GLY A 395 -21.21 11.68 3.07
CA GLY A 395 -21.61 12.89 3.75
C GLY A 395 -20.69 13.05 4.97
N PRO A 396 -20.13 14.20 5.26
CA PRO A 396 -19.03 14.36 6.22
C PRO A 396 -19.43 13.94 7.64
N THR A 397 -19.50 12.63 7.86
CA THR A 397 -19.73 12.00 9.17
C THR A 397 -18.46 11.29 9.61
N TRP A 398 -18.13 11.45 10.89
CA TRP A 398 -16.84 11.04 11.44
C TRP A 398 -17.06 10.11 12.63
N ASN A 399 -16.54 8.89 12.52
CA ASN A 399 -16.59 7.89 13.61
C ASN A 399 -15.44 8.16 14.61
N THR A 400 -15.48 9.32 15.26
CA THR A 400 -14.56 9.74 16.32
C THR A 400 -15.35 10.02 17.58
N PRO A 401 -14.73 10.04 18.78
CA PRO A 401 -15.42 10.38 20.03
C PRO A 401 -16.08 11.76 20.01
N SER A 402 -15.52 12.72 19.27
CA SER A 402 -16.08 14.08 19.12
C SER A 402 -17.16 14.18 18.04
N GLY A 403 -17.33 13.16 17.19
CA GLY A 403 -18.17 13.24 15.99
C GLY A 403 -17.61 14.18 14.91
N LYS A 404 -16.36 14.66 15.04
CA LYS A 404 -15.69 15.57 14.10
C LYS A 404 -14.32 15.01 13.71
N ALA A 405 -13.82 15.39 12.52
CA ALA A 405 -12.45 15.14 12.12
C ALA A 405 -11.47 16.01 12.90
N HIS A 406 -10.26 15.51 13.12
CA HIS A 406 -9.24 16.20 13.93
C HIS A 406 -8.07 16.61 13.04
N PHE A 407 -7.60 17.84 13.20
CA PHE A 407 -6.29 18.26 12.71
C PHE A 407 -5.21 17.82 13.68
N PHE A 408 -4.09 17.36 13.14
CA PHE A 408 -2.90 16.98 13.92
C PHE A 408 -1.72 17.86 13.53
N CYS A 409 -0.91 18.24 14.52
CA CYS A 409 0.36 18.93 14.30
C CYS A 409 1.50 17.92 14.37
N HIS A 410 2.38 17.94 13.39
CA HIS A 410 3.55 17.07 13.35
C HIS A 410 4.80 17.91 13.11
N ASP A 411 5.78 17.75 13.97
CA ASP A 411 7.09 18.31 13.73
C ASP A 411 7.76 17.62 12.54
N LEU A 412 8.55 18.38 11.81
CA LEU A 412 9.33 17.81 10.71
C LEU A 412 10.41 16.87 11.27
N PRO A 413 10.60 15.69 10.68
CA PRO A 413 11.60 14.75 11.16
C PRO A 413 13.00 15.35 11.00
N GLU A 414 13.85 15.20 12.02
CA GLU A 414 15.27 15.49 11.90
C GLU A 414 15.90 14.52 10.89
N ARG A 415 16.73 15.04 10.00
CA ARG A 415 17.46 14.25 9.01
C ARG A 415 18.95 14.38 9.24
N ASP A 416 19.44 13.72 10.27
CA ASP A 416 20.86 13.67 10.57
C ASP A 416 21.47 12.38 10.00
N LEU A 417 21.77 12.39 8.69
CA LEU A 417 22.51 11.30 8.05
C LEU A 417 24.00 11.50 8.24
N GLN A 418 24.66 10.49 8.77
CA GLN A 418 26.11 10.47 8.85
C GLN A 418 26.76 10.57 7.46
N ASP A 419 27.94 11.18 7.37
CA ASP A 419 28.70 11.28 6.12
C ASP A 419 28.88 9.91 5.45
N GLY A 420 28.69 9.84 4.14
CA GLY A 420 28.78 8.61 3.35
C GLY A 420 27.56 7.68 3.46
N ARG A 421 26.46 8.14 4.08
CA ARG A 421 25.19 7.42 4.14
C ARG A 421 24.22 7.88 3.08
N TYR A 422 23.40 6.95 2.64
CA TYR A 422 22.33 7.12 1.66
C TYR A 422 21.04 6.56 2.19
N ILE A 423 19.91 7.08 1.73
CA ILE A 423 18.60 6.44 1.97
C ILE A 423 18.20 5.61 0.76
N LEU A 424 18.02 4.32 0.97
CA LEU A 424 17.58 3.37 -0.04
C LEU A 424 16.08 3.12 0.10
N MET A 425 15.36 3.19 -1.03
CA MET A 425 13.97 2.70 -1.13
C MET A 425 13.88 1.46 -2.02
N THR A 426 12.94 0.59 -1.71
CA THR A 426 12.60 -0.53 -2.59
C THR A 426 11.52 -0.14 -3.60
N VAL A 427 11.58 -0.67 -4.81
CA VAL A 427 10.53 -0.52 -5.84
C VAL A 427 10.28 -1.84 -6.56
N ARG A 428 9.14 -1.98 -7.22
CA ARG A 428 8.91 -3.07 -8.18
C ARG A 428 9.50 -2.72 -9.54
N SER A 429 9.99 -3.73 -10.25
CA SER A 429 10.23 -3.59 -11.69
C SER A 429 8.89 -3.48 -12.43
N HIS A 430 8.92 -3.01 -13.65
CA HIS A 430 7.76 -3.11 -14.54
C HIS A 430 7.46 -4.59 -14.84
N ASP A 431 6.18 -4.87 -15.14
CA ASP A 431 5.69 -6.22 -15.38
C ASP A 431 5.85 -7.19 -14.18
N GLN A 432 6.05 -6.68 -12.97
CA GLN A 432 6.15 -7.45 -11.74
C GLN A 432 4.81 -7.54 -11.00
N TYR A 433 4.41 -8.77 -10.67
CA TYR A 433 3.29 -9.04 -9.76
C TYR A 433 3.82 -9.59 -8.42
N ASN A 434 3.93 -8.73 -7.43
CA ASN A 434 4.51 -8.99 -6.10
C ASN A 434 5.83 -9.76 -6.18
N THR A 435 5.97 -10.88 -5.45
CA THR A 435 7.14 -11.77 -5.42
C THR A 435 6.92 -13.05 -6.22
N THR A 436 5.85 -13.13 -6.98
CA THR A 436 5.42 -14.36 -7.69
C THR A 436 5.76 -14.33 -9.17
N ILE A 437 5.55 -13.20 -9.84
CA ILE A 437 5.80 -13.04 -11.27
C ILE A 437 6.68 -11.82 -11.47
N TYR A 438 7.87 -12.02 -12.00
CA TYR A 438 8.76 -10.95 -12.46
C TYR A 438 9.86 -11.54 -13.36
N GLY A 439 10.35 -10.70 -14.27
CA GLY A 439 11.46 -11.04 -15.17
C GLY A 439 12.77 -10.41 -14.71
N MET A 440 13.82 -10.65 -15.47
CA MET A 440 15.15 -10.07 -15.29
C MET A 440 15.29 -8.72 -15.96
N ASP A 441 14.33 -8.33 -16.80
CA ASP A 441 14.35 -7.12 -17.60
C ASP A 441 13.32 -6.11 -17.11
N ASP A 442 13.75 -4.85 -16.98
CA ASP A 442 12.90 -3.69 -16.81
C ASP A 442 13.16 -2.70 -17.95
N ARG A 443 12.49 -2.94 -19.08
CA ARG A 443 12.66 -2.16 -20.32
C ARG A 443 12.38 -0.67 -20.14
N TYR A 444 11.50 -0.31 -19.20
CA TYR A 444 11.14 1.10 -18.96
C TYR A 444 12.19 1.85 -18.15
N ARG A 445 13.02 1.13 -17.39
CA ARG A 445 14.16 1.69 -16.66
C ARG A 445 15.51 1.41 -17.34
N GLY A 446 15.49 0.73 -18.50
CA GLY A 446 16.72 0.40 -19.23
C GLY A 446 17.61 -0.62 -18.52
N ILE A 447 17.04 -1.48 -17.69
CA ILE A 447 17.74 -2.52 -16.93
C ILE A 447 17.45 -3.87 -17.56
N TYR A 448 18.51 -4.60 -17.92
CA TYR A 448 18.40 -5.89 -18.61
C TYR A 448 19.24 -6.94 -17.91
N ASN A 449 18.70 -8.15 -17.84
CA ASN A 449 19.33 -9.34 -17.27
C ASN A 449 19.88 -9.11 -15.84
N ALA A 450 19.22 -8.27 -15.06
CA ALA A 450 19.65 -7.92 -13.71
C ALA A 450 18.48 -7.50 -12.81
N ARG A 451 18.52 -7.96 -11.56
CA ARG A 451 17.58 -7.51 -10.52
C ARG A 451 18.30 -7.00 -9.27
N ARG A 452 19.48 -7.56 -8.98
CA ARG A 452 20.31 -7.06 -7.88
C ARG A 452 21.05 -5.80 -8.32
N VAL A 453 20.30 -4.71 -8.43
CA VAL A 453 20.77 -3.42 -8.92
C VAL A 453 20.54 -2.34 -7.88
N VAL A 454 21.34 -1.30 -7.94
CA VAL A 454 21.13 -0.06 -7.19
C VAL A 454 21.15 1.12 -8.16
N MET A 455 20.02 1.80 -8.23
CA MET A 455 19.86 3.02 -9.02
C MET A 455 20.37 4.18 -8.17
N MET A 456 21.28 4.98 -8.74
CA MET A 456 22.00 6.04 -8.04
C MET A 456 22.10 7.29 -8.91
N ASN A 457 22.06 8.46 -8.29
CA ASN A 457 22.31 9.72 -8.97
C ASN A 457 23.73 9.78 -9.52
N ILE A 458 23.90 10.31 -10.73
CA ILE A 458 25.21 10.35 -11.41
C ILE A 458 26.27 11.20 -10.67
N GLU A 459 25.82 12.25 -9.96
CA GLU A 459 26.75 13.07 -9.15
C GLU A 459 27.23 12.30 -7.92
N ASP A 460 26.33 11.53 -7.26
CA ASP A 460 26.70 10.67 -6.14
C ASP A 460 27.67 9.56 -6.60
N MET A 461 27.45 9.00 -7.79
CA MET A 461 28.38 8.02 -8.39
C MET A 461 29.78 8.61 -8.61
N ARG A 462 29.86 9.85 -9.10
CA ARG A 462 31.14 10.55 -9.31
C ARG A 462 31.85 10.83 -8.01
N GLU A 463 31.10 11.24 -6.98
CA GLU A 463 31.64 11.56 -5.66
C GLU A 463 32.29 10.36 -4.99
N ILE A 464 31.68 9.17 -5.09
CA ILE A 464 32.24 7.93 -4.52
C ILE A 464 33.12 7.14 -5.50
N GLY A 465 33.32 7.63 -6.72
CA GLY A 465 34.23 7.04 -7.71
C GLY A 465 33.75 5.72 -8.32
N VAL A 466 32.43 5.51 -8.47
CA VAL A 466 31.87 4.29 -9.07
C VAL A 466 31.35 4.53 -10.49
N SER A 467 31.44 3.49 -11.31
CA SER A 467 31.00 3.52 -12.71
C SER A 467 29.71 2.74 -12.92
N ALA A 468 29.00 3.05 -14.01
CA ALA A 468 27.82 2.28 -14.43
C ALA A 468 28.18 0.81 -14.67
N GLY A 469 27.38 -0.09 -14.10
CA GLY A 469 27.59 -1.53 -14.23
C GLY A 469 28.60 -2.11 -13.24
N GLN A 470 29.34 -1.29 -12.49
CA GLN A 470 30.24 -1.76 -11.44
C GLN A 470 29.46 -2.44 -10.33
N GLU A 471 30.02 -3.49 -9.74
CA GLU A 471 29.49 -4.13 -8.54
C GLU A 471 30.00 -3.41 -7.29
N ILE A 472 29.09 -3.15 -6.38
CA ILE A 472 29.35 -2.55 -5.04
C ILE A 472 28.69 -3.41 -3.98
N ASP A 473 29.06 -3.19 -2.72
CA ASP A 473 28.39 -3.78 -1.59
C ASP A 473 27.59 -2.72 -0.82
N LEU A 474 26.44 -3.12 -0.28
CA LEU A 474 25.59 -2.28 0.54
C LEU A 474 25.58 -2.80 1.98
N THR A 475 25.67 -1.91 2.93
CA THR A 475 25.49 -2.25 4.35
C THR A 475 24.37 -1.38 4.90
N SER A 476 23.26 -1.99 5.32
CA SER A 476 22.20 -1.25 6.02
C SER A 476 22.56 -1.05 7.50
N HIS A 477 22.04 0.03 8.07
CA HIS A 477 22.30 0.46 9.43
C HIS A 477 20.97 0.74 10.13
N TRP A 478 20.79 0.14 11.30
CA TRP A 478 19.63 0.35 12.17
C TRP A 478 20.08 0.19 13.63
N GLU A 479 20.10 1.28 14.38
CA GLU A 479 20.70 1.29 15.71
C GLU A 479 22.10 0.64 15.70
N ASP A 480 22.37 -0.33 16.55
CA ASP A 480 23.63 -1.09 16.59
C ASP A 480 23.72 -2.20 15.55
N ARG A 481 22.65 -2.46 14.80
CA ARG A 481 22.59 -3.55 13.82
C ARG A 481 23.06 -3.11 12.46
N LYS A 482 23.90 -3.95 11.84
CA LYS A 482 24.36 -3.79 10.45
C LYS A 482 24.05 -5.05 9.67
N ILE A 483 23.51 -4.90 8.46
CA ILE A 483 23.27 -6.02 7.55
C ILE A 483 24.05 -5.76 6.27
N HIS A 484 25.03 -6.61 6.00
CA HIS A 484 25.88 -6.53 4.82
C HIS A 484 25.28 -7.36 3.68
N SER A 485 25.34 -6.82 2.45
CA SER A 485 24.81 -7.46 1.25
C SER A 485 25.67 -7.12 0.05
N GLU A 486 26.19 -8.16 -0.60
CA GLU A 486 27.21 -8.04 -1.64
C GLU A 486 26.63 -7.96 -3.06
N LYS A 487 27.47 -7.49 -4.01
CA LYS A 487 27.29 -7.58 -5.45
C LYS A 487 26.02 -6.91 -5.98
N TRP A 488 25.87 -5.64 -5.70
CA TRP A 488 24.84 -4.79 -6.27
C TRP A 488 25.38 -4.05 -7.47
N LYS A 489 24.75 -4.22 -8.64
CA LYS A 489 25.17 -3.56 -9.87
C LYS A 489 24.68 -2.11 -9.89
N VAL A 490 25.58 -1.17 -10.04
CA VAL A 490 25.28 0.27 -10.09
C VAL A 490 24.60 0.62 -11.43
N VAL A 491 23.48 1.34 -11.34
CA VAL A 491 22.74 1.87 -12.49
C VAL A 491 22.58 3.37 -12.31
N PRO A 492 23.15 4.21 -13.21
CA PRO A 492 22.91 5.65 -13.17
C PRO A 492 21.42 5.92 -13.41
N TYR A 493 20.82 6.75 -12.57
CA TYR A 493 19.40 7.03 -12.63
C TYR A 493 19.09 8.47 -12.19
N ASP A 494 18.01 9.02 -12.73
CA ASP A 494 17.52 10.35 -12.33
C ASP A 494 16.71 10.20 -11.02
N ILE A 495 17.42 10.32 -9.91
CA ILE A 495 16.91 10.26 -8.54
C ILE A 495 17.56 11.40 -7.73
N PRO A 496 16.88 12.00 -6.75
CA PRO A 496 17.49 13.03 -5.89
C PRO A 496 18.78 12.55 -5.24
N ARG A 497 19.77 13.43 -5.12
CA ARG A 497 21.07 13.13 -4.48
C ARG A 497 20.88 12.62 -3.05
N GLY A 498 21.77 11.71 -2.63
CA GLY A 498 21.70 11.03 -1.34
C GLY A 498 20.60 9.98 -1.24
N ASN A 499 19.88 9.71 -2.33
CA ASN A 499 18.83 8.69 -2.38
C ASN A 499 19.24 7.56 -3.33
N LEU A 500 18.91 6.35 -2.95
CA LEU A 500 19.12 5.14 -3.74
C LEU A 500 17.78 4.42 -3.96
N CYS A 501 17.74 3.62 -5.01
CA CYS A 501 16.58 2.79 -5.29
C CYS A 501 17.00 1.38 -5.73
N SER A 502 16.31 0.36 -5.24
CA SER A 502 16.57 -1.02 -5.63
C SER A 502 15.28 -1.83 -5.77
N TYR A 503 15.36 -3.00 -6.39
CA TYR A 503 14.19 -3.83 -6.59
C TYR A 503 13.80 -4.62 -5.34
N PHE A 504 12.49 -4.69 -5.14
CA PHE A 504 11.81 -5.65 -4.29
C PHE A 504 11.58 -6.95 -5.10
N PRO A 505 11.83 -8.17 -4.57
CA PRO A 505 12.19 -8.46 -3.18
C PRO A 505 13.71 -8.48 -2.89
N GLU A 506 14.57 -8.25 -3.84
CA GLU A 506 16.02 -8.42 -3.69
C GLU A 506 16.60 -7.58 -2.55
N ALA A 507 16.08 -6.36 -2.36
CA ALA A 507 16.54 -5.45 -1.30
C ALA A 507 15.92 -5.73 0.08
N ASN A 508 14.98 -6.68 0.21
CA ASN A 508 14.36 -7.00 1.51
C ASN A 508 15.37 -7.51 2.55
N VAL A 509 16.47 -8.10 2.10
CA VAL A 509 17.57 -8.53 2.97
C VAL A 509 18.17 -7.37 3.76
N LEU A 510 18.14 -6.15 3.20
CA LEU A 510 18.69 -4.93 3.81
C LEU A 510 17.75 -4.25 4.81
N VAL A 511 16.49 -4.66 4.90
CA VAL A 511 15.50 -4.06 5.81
C VAL A 511 15.52 -4.79 7.15
N PRO A 512 16.02 -4.20 8.25
CA PRO A 512 15.99 -4.86 9.55
C PRO A 512 14.55 -5.14 10.01
N LEU A 513 14.33 -6.27 10.67
CA LEU A 513 12.99 -6.67 11.14
C LEU A 513 12.38 -5.66 12.11
N GLU A 514 13.21 -5.04 12.94
CA GLU A 514 12.84 -4.06 13.96
C GLU A 514 12.59 -2.66 13.38
N SER A 515 13.06 -2.39 12.16
CA SER A 515 12.85 -1.10 11.49
C SER A 515 11.40 -1.01 11.00
N THR A 516 10.54 -0.42 11.80
CA THR A 516 9.11 -0.32 11.55
C THR A 516 8.59 1.09 11.74
N ALA A 517 7.48 1.38 11.09
CA ALA A 517 6.74 2.63 11.24
C ALA A 517 6.12 2.73 12.64
N VAL A 518 6.22 3.92 13.23
CA VAL A 518 5.53 4.24 14.49
C VAL A 518 4.02 4.04 14.31
N ASP A 519 3.34 3.53 15.34
CA ASP A 519 1.90 3.22 15.42
C ASP A 519 1.41 2.09 14.52
N SER A 520 1.96 1.90 13.32
CA SER A 520 1.47 0.89 12.37
C SER A 520 2.28 -0.40 12.32
N ASN A 521 3.47 -0.41 12.92
CA ASN A 521 4.45 -1.52 12.90
C ASN A 521 4.75 -2.06 11.49
N THR A 522 4.60 -1.21 10.46
CA THR A 522 4.88 -1.57 9.06
C THR A 522 6.38 -1.50 8.79
N PRO A 523 7.01 -2.53 8.18
CA PRO A 523 8.44 -2.46 7.85
C PRO A 523 8.80 -1.27 6.96
N THR A 524 9.92 -0.58 7.28
CA THR A 524 10.33 0.67 6.63
C THR A 524 11.05 0.44 5.31
N SER A 525 10.46 -0.35 4.41
CA SER A 525 11.07 -0.72 3.13
C SER A 525 11.30 0.45 2.15
N LYS A 526 10.83 1.64 2.50
CA LYS A 526 11.06 2.88 1.73
C LYS A 526 12.01 3.86 2.43
N TRP A 527 12.55 3.46 3.57
CA TRP A 527 13.54 4.22 4.30
C TRP A 527 14.56 3.27 4.91
N ILE A 528 15.61 2.99 4.18
CA ILE A 528 16.69 2.10 4.63
C ILE A 528 17.97 2.91 4.59
N GLU A 529 18.56 3.21 5.74
CA GLU A 529 19.87 3.86 5.79
C GLU A 529 20.95 2.86 5.38
N VAL A 530 21.75 3.21 4.36
CA VAL A 530 22.80 2.33 3.85
C VAL A 530 24.13 3.10 3.64
N SER A 531 25.24 2.40 3.81
CA SER A 531 26.53 2.80 3.29
C SER A 531 26.90 1.96 2.07
N VAL A 532 27.72 2.56 1.20
CA VAL A 532 28.24 1.94 -0.03
C VAL A 532 29.71 1.62 0.15
N SER A 533 30.14 0.43 -0.23
CA SER A 533 31.58 0.08 -0.32
C SER A 533 31.90 -0.43 -1.72
N THR A 534 33.00 0.10 -2.28
CA THR A 534 33.52 -0.32 -3.58
C THR A 534 34.29 -1.64 -3.42
N ARG A 535 34.23 -2.49 -4.43
CA ARG A 535 35.00 -3.74 -4.51
C ARG A 535 36.32 -3.54 -5.21
#